data_f339848ccd62010503214f38a98e2370
#
_entry.id   f339848ccd62010503214f38a98e2370
#
_cell.length_a   1.000
_cell.length_b   1.000
_cell.length_c   1.000
_cell.angle_alpha   90.00
_cell.angle_beta   90.00
_cell.angle_gamma   90.00
#
_symmetry.space_group_name_H-M   'P 1'
#
loop_
_entity.id
_entity.type
_entity.pdbx_description
1 polymer ?
#
loop_
_entity_poly.entity_id
_entity_poly.type
_entity_poly.pdbx_seq_one_letter_code
_entity_poly.pdbx_strand_id
1 'polypeptide(L)' 'DGTAYTGWLTDTDGHRYYFNKDGIMQTGWITLGKKRYYLDEDGIMQTGTITVNGKKYTLAADGSLKK' A
#
# COMPACT_ATOMS: atom_id res chain seq x y z
N ASP A 1 -10.25 -3.68 22.20
CA ASP A 1 -10.29 -2.56 23.11
C ASP A 1 -10.75 -1.26 22.44
N GLY A 2 -11.17 -1.33 21.22
CA GLY A 2 -11.65 -0.18 20.49
C GLY A 2 -10.58 0.72 19.89
N THR A 3 -9.31 0.35 20.06
CA THR A 3 -8.23 1.12 19.49
C THR A 3 -8.08 0.79 18.01
N ALA A 4 -8.14 1.81 17.15
CA ALA A 4 -7.95 1.59 15.73
C ALA A 4 -6.50 1.24 15.43
N TYR A 5 -6.31 0.33 14.51
CA TYR A 5 -4.97 0.01 14.04
C TYR A 5 -4.53 1.09 13.05
N THR A 6 -3.28 1.53 13.15
CA THR A 6 -2.74 2.51 12.24
C THR A 6 -1.40 2.02 11.71
N GLY A 7 -1.04 2.53 10.53
CA GLY A 7 0.22 2.18 9.89
C GLY A 7 0.13 0.88 9.11
N TRP A 8 1.29 0.29 8.87
CA TRP A 8 1.38 -0.94 8.09
C TRP A 8 0.97 -2.15 8.90
N LEU A 9 0.16 -3.01 8.28
CA LEU A 9 -0.24 -4.29 8.86
C LEU A 9 0.13 -5.39 7.88
N THR A 10 0.79 -6.43 8.38
CA THR A 10 1.10 -7.61 7.57
C THR A 10 0.29 -8.78 8.10
N ASP A 11 -0.49 -9.43 7.22
CA ASP A 11 -1.28 -10.57 7.66
C ASP A 11 -0.48 -11.86 7.53
N THR A 12 -1.12 -12.99 7.84
CA THR A 12 -0.44 -14.29 7.84
C THR A 12 -0.09 -14.77 6.43
N ASP A 13 -0.71 -14.21 5.41
CA ASP A 13 -0.41 -14.56 4.02
C ASP A 13 0.71 -13.70 3.44
N GLY A 14 1.24 -12.77 4.23
CA GLY A 14 2.28 -11.87 3.76
C GLY A 14 1.76 -10.64 3.06
N HIS A 15 0.44 -10.46 3.02
CA HIS A 15 -0.14 -9.27 2.43
C HIS A 15 0.00 -8.09 3.37
N ARG A 16 0.33 -6.94 2.82
CA ARG A 16 0.48 -5.72 3.61
C ARG A 16 -0.64 -4.75 3.30
N TYR A 17 -1.15 -4.15 4.37
CA TYR A 17 -2.22 -3.16 4.30
C TYR A 17 -1.75 -1.91 5.01
N TYR A 18 -2.28 -0.78 4.63
CA TYR A 18 -1.93 0.47 5.29
C TYR A 18 -3.17 1.15 5.81
N PHE A 19 -3.14 1.53 7.07
CA PHE A 19 -4.22 2.25 7.74
C PHE A 19 -3.73 3.65 8.10
N ASN A 20 -4.56 4.66 7.81
CA ASN A 20 -4.18 6.01 8.14
C ASN A 20 -4.33 6.26 9.65
N LYS A 21 -4.05 7.50 10.06
CA LYS A 21 -4.08 7.84 11.48
C LYS A 21 -5.48 7.69 12.09
N ASP A 22 -6.51 7.66 11.26
CA ASP A 22 -7.88 7.45 11.71
C ASP A 22 -8.26 5.97 11.74
N GLY A 23 -7.32 5.09 11.39
CA GLY A 23 -7.58 3.66 11.38
C GLY A 23 -8.33 3.17 10.15
N ILE A 24 -8.37 3.97 9.09
CA ILE A 24 -9.10 3.62 7.87
C ILE A 24 -8.12 3.01 6.87
N MET A 25 -8.45 1.81 6.38
CA MET A 25 -7.63 1.14 5.39
C MET A 25 -7.57 1.95 4.11
N GLN A 26 -6.37 2.12 3.58
CA GLN A 26 -6.15 2.90 2.38
C GLN A 26 -6.11 2.00 1.16
N THR A 27 -6.48 2.56 0.01
CA THR A 27 -6.37 1.89 -1.29
C THR A 27 -5.84 2.90 -2.29
N GLY A 28 -5.35 2.40 -3.43
CA GLY A 28 -4.80 3.26 -4.46
C GLY A 28 -3.44 3.79 -4.07
N TRP A 29 -3.07 4.92 -4.64
CA TRP A 29 -1.77 5.52 -4.39
C TRP A 29 -1.75 6.20 -3.02
N ILE A 30 -0.69 5.93 -2.25
CA ILE A 30 -0.44 6.64 -1.01
C ILE A 30 0.98 7.18 -1.05
N THR A 31 1.21 8.29 -0.36
CA THR A 31 2.52 8.90 -0.26
C THR A 31 2.94 8.95 1.20
N LEU A 32 4.09 8.35 1.50
CA LEU A 32 4.64 8.33 2.85
C LEU A 32 6.04 8.91 2.79
N GLY A 33 6.18 10.13 3.27
CA GLY A 33 7.45 10.83 3.16
C GLY A 33 7.79 11.07 1.71
N LYS A 34 8.93 10.57 1.27
CA LYS A 34 9.38 10.73 -0.10
C LYS A 34 9.06 9.52 -0.98
N LYS A 35 8.35 8.53 -0.43
CA LYS A 35 8.05 7.30 -1.15
C LYS A 35 6.56 7.18 -1.41
N ARG A 36 6.24 6.56 -2.54
CA ARG A 36 4.86 6.30 -2.91
C ARG A 36 4.65 4.80 -3.00
N TYR A 37 3.45 4.38 -2.58
CA TYR A 37 3.08 2.97 -2.58
C TYR A 37 1.73 2.84 -3.26
N TYR A 38 1.46 1.67 -3.83
CA TYR A 38 0.17 1.41 -4.43
C TYR A 38 -0.50 0.23 -3.75
N LEU A 39 -1.73 0.46 -3.31
CA LEU A 39 -2.57 -0.58 -2.72
C LEU A 39 -3.72 -0.83 -3.67
N ASP A 40 -4.02 -2.12 -3.92
CA ASP A 40 -5.10 -2.43 -4.84
C ASP A 40 -6.45 -2.18 -4.17
N GLU A 41 -7.53 -2.50 -4.87
CA GLU A 41 -8.86 -2.19 -4.35
C GLU A 41 -9.22 -3.02 -3.12
N ASP A 42 -8.48 -4.10 -2.88
CA ASP A 42 -8.63 -4.90 -1.67
C ASP A 42 -7.74 -4.39 -0.54
N GLY A 43 -6.93 -3.36 -0.82
CA GLY A 43 -6.02 -2.80 0.16
C GLY A 43 -4.67 -3.48 0.23
N ILE A 44 -4.38 -4.42 -0.67
CA ILE A 44 -3.14 -5.17 -0.64
C ILE A 44 -2.04 -4.40 -1.35
N MET A 45 -0.92 -4.18 -0.64
CA MET A 45 0.22 -3.47 -1.21
C MET A 45 0.79 -4.25 -2.39
N GLN A 46 1.02 -3.56 -3.49
CA GLN A 46 1.55 -4.17 -4.70
C GLN A 46 3.05 -3.98 -4.78
N THR A 47 3.70 -4.92 -5.49
CA THR A 47 5.14 -4.86 -5.76
C THR A 47 5.35 -5.29 -7.20
N GLY A 48 6.55 -5.03 -7.73
CA GLY A 48 6.86 -5.40 -9.09
C GLY A 48 6.21 -4.46 -10.09
N THR A 49 6.00 -4.95 -11.29
CA THR A 49 5.40 -4.13 -12.35
C THR A 49 3.89 -4.25 -12.30
N ILE A 50 3.22 -3.11 -12.20
CA ILE A 50 1.75 -3.04 -12.21
C ILE A 50 1.30 -2.09 -13.30
N THR A 51 0.06 -2.27 -13.72
CA THR A 51 -0.57 -1.37 -14.70
C THR A 51 -1.75 -0.69 -14.05
N VAL A 52 -1.74 0.65 -14.05
CA VAL A 52 -2.82 1.45 -13.47
C VAL A 52 -3.27 2.45 -14.52
N ASN A 53 -4.55 2.39 -14.87
CA ASN A 53 -5.14 3.29 -15.86
C ASN A 53 -4.36 3.32 -17.18
N GLY A 54 -3.84 2.16 -17.60
CA GLY A 54 -3.10 2.04 -18.84
C GLY A 54 -1.64 2.40 -18.77
N LYS A 55 -1.14 2.78 -17.59
CA LYS A 55 0.27 3.10 -17.40
C LYS A 55 0.94 2.04 -16.56
N LYS A 56 2.17 1.70 -16.93
CA LYS A 56 2.95 0.73 -16.17
C LYS A 56 3.80 1.43 -15.14
N TYR A 57 3.83 0.87 -13.95
CA TYR A 57 4.65 1.37 -12.84
C TYR A 57 5.43 0.21 -12.28
N THR A 58 6.66 0.48 -11.86
CA THR A 58 7.50 -0.54 -11.23
C THR A 58 7.66 -0.20 -9.76
N LEU A 59 7.33 -1.15 -8.91
CA LEU A 59 7.44 -0.99 -7.47
C LEU A 59 8.55 -1.88 -6.95
N ALA A 60 9.31 -1.39 -5.98
CA ALA A 60 10.40 -2.15 -5.40
C ALA A 60 9.85 -3.28 -4.53
N ALA A 61 10.75 -4.12 -4.03
CA ALA A 61 10.34 -5.24 -3.19
C ALA A 61 9.66 -4.77 -1.90
N ASP A 62 9.97 -3.56 -1.46
CA ASP A 62 9.33 -2.98 -0.27
C ASP A 62 8.01 -2.28 -0.61
N GLY A 63 7.63 -2.26 -1.89
CA GLY A 63 6.41 -1.65 -2.35
C GLY A 63 6.54 -0.21 -2.78
N SER A 64 7.71 0.41 -2.62
CA SER A 64 7.86 1.81 -2.99
C SER A 64 8.02 1.96 -4.50
N LEU A 65 7.44 3.04 -5.03
CA LEU A 65 7.48 3.29 -6.45
C LEU A 65 8.89 3.62 -6.91
N LYS A 66 9.32 2.93 -7.95
CA LYS A 66 10.54 3.27 -8.65
C LYS A 66 10.20 4.19 -9.80
N LYS A 67 11.12 5.06 -10.09
CA LYS A 67 10.94 5.91 -11.26
C LYS A 67 11.37 5.21 -12.53
#